data_93f58036bdebfe422b1c517eb55096fa
#
_entry.id   93f58036bdebfe422b1c517eb55096fa
#
_cell.length_a   1.000
_cell.length_b   1.000
_cell.length_c   1.000
_cell.angle_alpha   90.00
_cell.angle_beta   90.00
_cell.angle_gamma   90.00
#
_symmetry.space_group_name_H-M   'P 1'
#
loop_
_entity.id
_entity.type
_entity.pdbx_description
1 polymer ?
#
loop_
_entity_poly.entity_id
_entity_poly.type
_entity_poly.pdbx_seq_one_letter_code
_entity_poly.pdbx_strand_id
1 'polypeptide(L)'
;MSNMKTEFREENQNYVMTFEGRLDTPSSLQVERDMQVLHNCEGHDIILDCTNLEYITSSGMRLFLDLLKVAKSKGSKCTLVGLNNDIYQVFDEVGFINLFEIRQTL
;
A
#
# COMPACT_ATOMS: atom_id res chain seq x y z
N MET A 1 -19.61 9.37 -3.30
CA MET A 1 -19.12 7.97 -3.25
C MET A 1 -17.65 7.93 -3.56
N SER A 2 -16.92 7.08 -2.86
CA SER A 2 -15.49 6.91 -3.11
C SER A 2 -15.29 6.04 -4.35
N ASN A 3 -14.29 6.41 -5.19
CA ASN A 3 -13.85 5.57 -6.31
C ASN A 3 -12.75 4.59 -5.88
N MET A 4 -12.66 4.31 -4.60
CA MET A 4 -11.63 3.47 -4.03
C MET A 4 -12.26 2.34 -3.23
N LYS A 5 -11.77 1.12 -3.47
CA LYS A 5 -12.17 -0.05 -2.71
C LYS A 5 -10.92 -0.75 -2.19
N THR A 6 -10.95 -1.15 -0.92
CA THR A 6 -9.90 -1.97 -0.35
C THR A 6 -10.49 -3.27 0.16
N GLU A 7 -9.68 -4.33 0.15
CA GLU A 7 -10.03 -5.60 0.78
C GLU A 7 -8.82 -6.09 1.56
N PHE A 8 -9.07 -6.60 2.75
CA PHE A 8 -8.05 -7.17 3.62
C PHE A 8 -8.22 -8.66 3.72
N ARG A 9 -7.09 -9.40 3.67
CA ARG A 9 -7.07 -10.82 3.99
C ARG A 9 -5.76 -11.19 4.64
N GLU A 10 -5.76 -12.28 5.37
CA GLU A 10 -4.55 -12.90 5.87
C GLU A 10 -4.30 -14.15 5.05
N GLU A 11 -3.07 -14.31 4.55
CA GLU A 11 -2.73 -15.40 3.64
C GLU A 11 -1.28 -15.81 3.90
N ASN A 12 -1.06 -17.08 4.29
CA ASN A 12 0.29 -17.61 4.57
C ASN A 12 1.06 -16.75 5.56
N GLN A 13 0.38 -16.28 6.62
CA GLN A 13 0.94 -15.41 7.65
C GLN A 13 1.30 -14.01 7.14
N ASN A 14 0.88 -13.65 5.92
CA ASN A 14 1.00 -12.31 5.41
C ASN A 14 -0.32 -11.58 5.55
N TYR A 15 -0.26 -10.28 5.84
CA TYR A 15 -1.41 -9.40 5.72
C TYR A 15 -1.41 -8.83 4.31
N VAL A 16 -2.50 -9.07 3.58
CA VAL A 16 -2.64 -8.60 2.20
C VAL A 16 -3.79 -7.63 2.14
N MET A 17 -3.53 -6.45 1.57
CA MET A 17 -4.61 -5.50 1.27
C MET A 17 -4.58 -5.19 -0.21
N THR A 18 -5.73 -5.34 -0.86
CA THR A 18 -5.88 -4.96 -2.27
C THR A 18 -6.46 -3.56 -2.35
N PHE A 19 -6.05 -2.83 -3.37
CA PHE A 19 -6.50 -1.47 -3.65
C PHE A 19 -7.05 -1.44 -5.06
N GLU A 20 -8.29 -0.99 -5.20
CA GLU A 20 -8.93 -0.89 -6.52
C GLU A 20 -9.47 0.51 -6.70
N GLY A 21 -9.08 1.16 -7.79
CA GLY A 21 -9.57 2.48 -8.15
C GLY A 21 -8.55 3.59 -7.94
N ARG A 22 -9.02 4.74 -7.50
CA ARG A 22 -8.22 5.96 -7.39
C ARG A 22 -8.00 6.33 -5.92
N LEU A 23 -6.74 6.31 -5.52
CA LEU A 23 -6.36 6.76 -4.17
C LEU A 23 -5.98 8.23 -4.25
N ASP A 24 -7.00 9.06 -4.19
CA ASP A 24 -6.87 10.50 -4.27
C ASP A 24 -7.11 11.14 -2.89
N THR A 25 -7.06 12.46 -2.83
CA THR A 25 -7.24 13.17 -1.57
C THR A 25 -8.60 12.87 -0.92
N PRO A 26 -9.73 12.90 -1.67
CA PRO A 26 -11.03 12.58 -1.06
C PRO A 26 -11.12 11.16 -0.49
N SER A 27 -10.48 10.17 -1.10
CA SER A 27 -10.55 8.79 -0.63
C SER A 27 -9.50 8.46 0.44
N SER A 28 -8.49 9.32 0.63
CA SER A 28 -7.37 8.99 1.51
C SER A 28 -7.80 8.78 2.96
N LEU A 29 -8.80 9.49 3.46
CA LEU A 29 -9.26 9.32 4.83
C LEU A 29 -9.89 7.94 5.04
N GLN A 30 -10.71 7.49 4.09
CA GLN A 30 -11.26 6.13 4.13
C GLN A 30 -10.15 5.09 4.12
N VAL A 31 -9.19 5.23 3.22
CA VAL A 31 -8.10 4.28 3.08
C VAL A 31 -7.23 4.26 4.33
N GLU A 32 -6.99 5.41 4.94
CA GLU A 32 -6.25 5.49 6.20
C GLU A 32 -6.93 4.62 7.27
N ARG A 33 -8.24 4.71 7.40
CA ARG A 33 -9.00 3.88 8.34
C ARG A 33 -8.90 2.39 7.98
N ASP A 34 -9.05 2.09 6.69
CA ASP A 34 -8.99 0.70 6.22
C ASP A 34 -7.61 0.08 6.49
N MET A 35 -6.55 0.87 6.43
CA MET A 35 -5.18 0.39 6.62
C MET A 35 -4.80 0.21 8.09
N GLN A 36 -5.63 0.64 9.04
CA GLN A 36 -5.29 0.52 10.46
C GLN A 36 -5.04 -0.93 10.88
N VAL A 37 -5.75 -1.87 10.29
CA VAL A 37 -5.54 -3.30 10.58
C VAL A 37 -4.10 -3.73 10.27
N LEU A 38 -3.47 -3.10 9.29
CA LEU A 38 -2.11 -3.44 8.87
C LEU A 38 -1.06 -2.93 9.86
N HIS A 39 -1.41 -1.99 10.73
CA HIS A 39 -0.48 -1.45 11.72
C HIS A 39 -0.20 -2.45 12.86
N ASN A 40 -1.02 -3.49 13.00
CA ASN A 40 -0.82 -4.56 13.99
C ASN A 40 -0.12 -5.74 13.33
N CYS A 41 1.03 -5.48 12.73
CA CYS A 41 1.70 -6.45 11.86
C CYS A 41 2.81 -7.27 12.54
N GLU A 42 2.92 -7.26 13.87
CA GLU A 42 3.92 -8.11 14.53
C GLU A 42 3.74 -9.57 14.11
N GLY A 43 4.81 -10.17 13.63
CA GLY A 43 4.78 -11.57 13.18
C GLY A 43 4.21 -11.78 11.79
N HIS A 44 3.87 -10.69 11.09
CA HIS A 44 3.30 -10.77 9.74
C HIS A 44 4.06 -9.82 8.82
N ASP A 45 4.30 -10.25 7.59
CA ASP A 45 4.73 -9.33 6.54
C ASP A 45 3.50 -8.77 5.84
N ILE A 46 3.66 -7.63 5.19
CA ILE A 46 2.56 -6.90 4.58
C ILE A 46 2.73 -6.89 3.07
N ILE A 47 1.66 -7.20 2.35
CA ILE A 47 1.61 -7.10 0.90
C ILE A 47 0.51 -6.11 0.52
N LEU A 48 0.90 -5.04 -0.16
CA LEU A 48 -0.04 -4.06 -0.71
C LEU A 48 -0.22 -4.38 -2.19
N ASP A 49 -1.34 -5.00 -2.53
CA ASP A 49 -1.64 -5.40 -3.90
C ASP A 49 -2.25 -4.22 -4.64
N CYS A 50 -1.46 -3.62 -5.49
CA CYS A 50 -1.83 -2.43 -6.25
C CYS A 50 -2.14 -2.74 -7.71
N THR A 51 -2.41 -4.01 -8.03
CA THR A 51 -2.68 -4.42 -9.41
C THR A 51 -3.82 -3.63 -10.04
N ASN A 52 -4.85 -3.32 -9.26
CA ASN A 52 -6.01 -2.58 -9.72
C ASN A 52 -6.03 -1.12 -9.22
N LEU A 53 -4.93 -0.65 -8.68
CA LEU A 53 -4.78 0.76 -8.30
C LEU A 53 -4.50 1.56 -9.57
N GLU A 54 -5.37 2.53 -9.87
CA GLU A 54 -5.31 3.29 -11.13
C GLU A 54 -4.55 4.59 -10.99
N TYR A 55 -4.57 5.17 -9.78
CA TYR A 55 -4.03 6.51 -9.56
C TYR A 55 -3.73 6.70 -8.08
N ILE A 56 -2.68 7.46 -7.77
CA ILE A 56 -2.33 7.78 -6.39
C ILE A 56 -1.84 9.23 -6.30
N THR A 57 -2.30 9.93 -5.28
CA THR A 57 -1.82 11.28 -4.95
C THR A 57 -0.74 11.21 -3.87
N SER A 58 -0.11 12.37 -3.61
CA SER A 58 0.86 12.46 -2.51
C SER A 58 0.24 12.11 -1.16
N SER A 59 -1.03 12.42 -0.94
CA SER A 59 -1.74 12.03 0.28
C SER A 59 -1.81 10.51 0.42
N GLY A 60 -2.10 9.82 -0.69
CA GLY A 60 -2.13 8.35 -0.70
C GLY A 60 -0.75 7.74 -0.50
N MET A 61 0.26 8.29 -1.16
CA MET A 61 1.64 7.82 -0.99
C MET A 61 2.10 7.95 0.47
N ARG A 62 1.67 9.00 1.15
CA ARG A 62 2.00 9.19 2.57
C ARG A 62 1.48 8.06 3.43
N LEU A 63 0.27 7.55 3.14
CA LEU A 63 -0.29 6.43 3.87
C LEU A 63 0.58 5.19 3.74
N PHE A 64 1.08 4.92 2.53
CA PHE A 64 1.98 3.81 2.29
C PHE A 64 3.31 4.01 3.03
N LEU A 65 3.84 5.23 3.00
CA LEU A 65 5.10 5.52 3.70
C LEU A 65 4.95 5.38 5.22
N ASP A 66 3.85 5.86 5.77
CA ASP A 66 3.58 5.74 7.21
C ASP A 66 3.51 4.27 7.62
N LEU A 67 2.83 3.44 6.81
CA LEU A 67 2.77 2.01 7.08
C LEU A 67 4.15 1.38 7.00
N LEU A 68 4.96 1.75 6.02
CA LEU A 68 6.32 1.22 5.90
C LEU A 68 7.13 1.50 7.16
N LYS A 69 7.02 2.69 7.71
CA LYS A 69 7.73 3.06 8.95
C LYS A 69 7.27 2.20 10.13
N VAL A 70 5.96 1.98 10.25
CA VAL A 70 5.42 1.12 11.30
C VAL A 70 5.91 -0.31 11.11
N ALA A 71 5.85 -0.83 9.89
CA ALA A 71 6.29 -2.19 9.59
C ALA A 71 7.76 -2.39 9.97
N LYS A 72 8.62 -1.45 9.59
CA LYS A 72 10.05 -1.53 9.93
C LYS A 72 10.27 -1.54 11.44
N SER A 73 9.52 -0.74 12.18
CA SER A 73 9.67 -0.69 13.64
C SER A 73 9.26 -2.01 14.29
N LYS A 74 8.47 -2.83 13.61
CA LYS A 74 7.98 -4.12 14.10
C LYS A 74 8.68 -5.32 13.46
N GLY A 75 9.70 -5.06 12.63
CA GLY A 75 10.46 -6.12 11.97
C GLY A 75 9.73 -6.78 10.82
N SER A 76 8.70 -6.14 10.28
CA SER A 76 7.92 -6.67 9.16
C SER A 76 8.36 -6.07 7.84
N LYS A 77 8.28 -6.87 6.78
CA LYS A 77 8.50 -6.39 5.41
C LYS A 77 7.20 -5.80 4.86
N CYS A 78 7.35 -4.81 3.99
CA CYS A 78 6.22 -4.22 3.29
C CYS A 78 6.53 -4.23 1.79
N THR A 79 5.73 -4.97 1.03
CA THR A 79 5.93 -5.18 -0.41
C THR A 79 4.79 -4.55 -1.20
N LEU A 80 5.13 -3.83 -2.25
CA LEU A 80 4.15 -3.31 -3.21
C LEU A 80 4.11 -4.24 -4.42
N VAL A 81 2.91 -4.61 -4.85
CA VAL A 81 2.73 -5.57 -5.94
C VAL A 81 1.89 -4.93 -7.04
N GLY A 82 2.31 -5.09 -8.28
CA GLY A 82 1.49 -4.79 -9.45
C GLY A 82 1.32 -3.33 -9.78
N LEU A 83 2.24 -2.45 -9.37
CA LEU A 83 2.16 -1.03 -9.72
C LEU A 83 2.11 -0.87 -11.24
N ASN A 84 1.18 -0.04 -11.75
CA ASN A 84 1.22 0.32 -13.16
C ASN A 84 2.40 1.28 -13.42
N ASN A 85 2.72 1.49 -14.69
CA ASN A 85 3.89 2.28 -15.07
C ASN A 85 3.82 3.71 -14.55
N ASP A 86 2.66 4.33 -14.58
CA ASP A 86 2.50 5.72 -14.15
C ASP A 86 2.74 5.86 -12.65
N ILE A 87 2.19 4.94 -11.85
CA ILE A 87 2.38 4.94 -10.40
C ILE A 87 3.82 4.60 -10.06
N TYR A 88 4.39 3.60 -10.74
CA TYR A 88 5.79 3.24 -10.54
C TYR A 88 6.69 4.45 -10.77
N GLN A 89 6.43 5.19 -11.84
CA GLN A 89 7.24 6.36 -12.19
C GLN A 89 7.14 7.46 -11.13
N VAL A 90 5.95 7.68 -10.59
CA VAL A 90 5.77 8.66 -9.50
C VAL A 90 6.56 8.24 -8.26
N PHE A 91 6.51 6.96 -7.89
CA PHE A 91 7.28 6.44 -6.77
C PHE A 91 8.79 6.59 -7.01
N ASP A 92 9.22 6.36 -8.26
CA ASP A 92 10.63 6.51 -8.63
C ASP A 92 11.08 7.97 -8.51
N GLU A 93 10.28 8.89 -9.00
CA GLU A 93 10.61 10.33 -8.97
C GLU A 93 10.77 10.87 -7.55
N VAL A 94 9.99 10.38 -6.60
CA VAL A 94 10.09 10.82 -5.20
C VAL A 94 11.02 9.94 -4.37
N GLY A 95 11.67 8.95 -4.99
CA GLY A 95 12.63 8.08 -4.32
C GLY A 95 12.02 6.98 -3.47
N PHE A 96 10.71 6.77 -3.51
CA PHE A 96 10.04 5.76 -2.69
C PHE A 96 10.31 4.35 -3.17
N ILE A 97 10.68 4.17 -4.43
CA ILE A 97 11.01 2.87 -5.01
C ILE A 97 12.09 2.15 -4.20
N ASN A 98 13.04 2.89 -3.68
CA ASN A 98 14.17 2.31 -2.93
C ASN A 98 13.80 1.97 -1.48
N LEU A 99 12.61 2.38 -1.03
CA LEU A 99 12.17 2.16 0.35
C LEU A 99 11.30 0.91 0.49
N PHE A 100 10.65 0.49 -0.60
CA PHE A 100 9.75 -0.66 -0.61
C PHE A 100 10.36 -1.81 -1.39
N GLU A 101 9.96 -3.01 -1.06
CA GLU A 101 10.16 -4.15 -1.94
C GLU A 101 9.04 -4.11 -2.98
N ILE A 102 9.40 -4.21 -4.27
CA ILE A 102 8.43 -4.05 -5.36
C ILE A 102 8.45 -5.30 -6.22
N ARG A 103 7.25 -5.84 -6.50
CA ARG A 103 7.06 -7.01 -7.36
C ARG A 103 5.99 -6.73 -8.39
N GLN A 104 6.06 -7.41 -9.53
CA GLN A 104 5.04 -7.31 -10.57
C GLN A 104 3.80 -8.12 -10.23
N THR A 105 3.97 -9.27 -9.57
CA THR A 105 2.87 -10.16 -9.20
C THR A 105 3.10 -10.72 -7.80
N LEU A 106 2.06 -11.25 -7.22
CA LEU A 106 2.12 -11.95 -5.94
C LEU A 106 2.95 -13.29 -6.03
#